data_c20405e73746d5e57fa37b10b6e3e220
#
_entry.id   c20405e73746d5e57fa37b10b6e3e220
#
_cell.length_a   1.000
_cell.length_b   1.000
_cell.length_c   1.000
_cell.angle_alpha   90.00
_cell.angle_beta   90.00
_cell.angle_gamma   90.00
#
_symmetry.space_group_name_H-M   'P 1'
#
loop_
_entity.id
_entity.type
_entity.pdbx_description
1 polymer ?
#
loop_
_entity_poly.entity_id
_entity_poly.type
_entity_poly.pdbx_seq_one_letter_code
_entity_poly.pdbx_strand_id
1 'polypeptide(L)'
;MKRNILITSVGKRVSLVQAFKETLHRFYPDAKVLSTDMNPEMSPAAYISDTCFSVPKVTSENYIDILLKICEENGIGLIIPTIDTELEILSGNKLDFKRHGIDICVSDPDFIRTCRDKRNTGDFFEQKGIRIPQPIDLENPVFPMFAKPYDGSLSSNLHYIRSEEDLTAEILADPKLIFMEYIDKAKYREYTVDMYFGTDNQLKMAVPRERIEIRAGEINKGRTVKEFLEPYIKHHLSHIDGCEGCICGQFFFDKATEDVVGIEINPRFGGGYPLSYAAGANYPEMLIREHFLSEQLYYSSEWTDGKLMLRYDDAVFV
;
A
#
# COMPACT_ATOMS: atom_id res chain seq x y z
N MET A 1 9.34 3.26 28.35
CA MET A 1 8.93 3.87 27.07
C MET A 1 8.44 2.74 26.18
N LYS A 2 7.27 2.85 25.53
CA LYS A 2 6.72 1.80 24.65
C LYS A 2 7.56 1.73 23.37
N ARG A 3 8.18 0.59 23.08
CA ARG A 3 9.07 0.42 21.92
C ARG A 3 8.73 -0.79 21.04
N ASN A 4 7.75 -1.59 21.48
CA ASN A 4 7.27 -2.70 20.66
C ASN A 4 6.42 -2.19 19.49
N ILE A 5 6.47 -2.91 18.38
CA ILE A 5 5.69 -2.62 17.18
C ILE A 5 4.61 -3.70 17.03
N LEU A 6 3.40 -3.31 16.64
CA LEU A 6 2.31 -4.21 16.33
C LEU A 6 1.97 -4.13 14.84
N ILE A 7 2.05 -5.25 14.13
CA ILE A 7 1.61 -5.36 12.73
C ILE A 7 0.22 -6.00 12.72
N THR A 8 -0.79 -5.27 12.27
CA THR A 8 -2.17 -5.77 12.24
C THR A 8 -2.48 -6.51 10.94
N SER A 9 -3.45 -7.46 11.01
CA SER A 9 -3.91 -8.27 9.87
C SER A 9 -2.74 -8.93 9.11
N VAL A 10 -1.84 -9.54 9.87
CA VAL A 10 -0.49 -9.91 9.41
C VAL A 10 -0.47 -10.93 8.26
N GLY A 11 -1.40 -11.90 8.23
CA GLY A 11 -1.61 -12.85 7.15
C GLY A 11 -0.33 -13.46 6.58
N LYS A 12 -0.05 -13.17 5.30
CA LYS A 12 1.12 -13.66 4.55
C LYS A 12 2.34 -12.72 4.59
N ARG A 13 2.36 -11.72 5.46
CA ARG A 13 3.36 -10.65 5.47
C ARG A 13 4.70 -11.06 6.12
N VAL A 14 5.15 -12.31 5.94
CA VAL A 14 6.38 -12.88 6.51
C VAL A 14 7.59 -11.95 6.34
N SER A 15 7.89 -11.56 5.10
CA SER A 15 9.05 -10.69 4.82
C SER A 15 8.92 -9.28 5.44
N LEU A 16 7.69 -8.78 5.62
CA LEU A 16 7.46 -7.49 6.28
C LEU A 16 7.77 -7.61 7.78
N VAL A 17 7.27 -8.65 8.45
CA VAL A 17 7.59 -8.93 9.86
C VAL A 17 9.09 -9.06 10.07
N GLN A 18 9.78 -9.81 9.19
CA GLN A 18 11.23 -9.98 9.24
C GLN A 18 11.97 -8.64 9.11
N ALA A 19 11.56 -7.79 8.14
CA ALA A 19 12.15 -6.48 7.94
C ALA A 19 12.00 -5.56 9.17
N PHE A 20 10.80 -5.58 9.81
CA PHE A 20 10.57 -4.84 11.05
C PHE A 20 11.39 -5.41 12.21
N LYS A 21 11.47 -6.74 12.39
CA LYS A 21 12.28 -7.37 13.44
C LYS A 21 13.76 -7.03 13.29
N GLU A 22 14.31 -7.25 12.10
CA GLU A 22 15.71 -6.94 11.80
C GLU A 22 16.02 -5.47 12.08
N THR A 23 15.16 -4.58 11.64
CA THR A 23 15.39 -3.14 11.82
C THR A 23 15.21 -2.72 13.26
N LEU A 24 14.13 -3.15 13.93
CA LEU A 24 13.83 -2.77 15.32
C LEU A 24 14.96 -3.20 16.27
N HIS A 25 15.47 -4.42 16.11
CA HIS A 25 16.54 -4.95 16.97
C HIS A 25 17.87 -4.22 16.84
N ARG A 26 18.13 -3.52 15.72
CA ARG A 26 19.32 -2.64 15.59
C ARG A 26 19.23 -1.41 16.49
N PHE A 27 18.02 -0.90 16.76
CA PHE A 27 17.79 0.25 17.62
C PHE A 27 17.49 -0.15 19.08
N TYR A 28 16.71 -1.22 19.24
CA TYR A 28 16.20 -1.70 20.53
C TYR A 28 16.24 -3.24 20.55
N PRO A 29 17.37 -3.85 21.00
CA PRO A 29 17.57 -5.30 20.93
C PRO A 29 16.52 -6.12 21.68
N ASP A 30 15.95 -5.56 22.77
CA ASP A 30 14.94 -6.23 23.61
C ASP A 30 13.49 -5.95 23.19
N ALA A 31 13.28 -5.05 22.22
CA ALA A 31 11.96 -4.73 21.73
C ALA A 31 11.42 -5.83 20.82
N LYS A 32 10.09 -5.95 20.76
CA LYS A 32 9.38 -7.02 20.05
C LYS A 32 8.57 -6.49 18.89
N VAL A 33 8.44 -7.32 17.86
CA VAL A 33 7.48 -7.15 16.77
C VAL A 33 6.36 -8.16 16.97
N LEU A 34 5.22 -7.68 17.45
CA LEU A 34 4.03 -8.45 17.67
C LEU A 34 3.08 -8.32 16.48
N SER A 35 2.09 -9.18 16.42
CA SER A 35 1.09 -9.11 15.35
C SER A 35 -0.31 -9.43 15.84
N THR A 36 -1.30 -9.07 15.01
CA THR A 36 -2.68 -9.53 15.17
C THR A 36 -3.17 -10.14 13.86
N ASP A 37 -4.05 -11.12 13.99
CA ASP A 37 -4.79 -11.71 12.87
C ASP A 37 -6.14 -12.22 13.36
N MET A 38 -7.11 -12.33 12.47
CA MET A 38 -8.41 -12.93 12.79
C MET A 38 -8.29 -14.44 13.00
N ASN A 39 -7.35 -15.06 12.30
CA ASN A 39 -7.04 -16.49 12.40
C ASN A 39 -5.51 -16.73 12.45
N PRO A 40 -4.86 -16.47 13.59
CA PRO A 40 -3.41 -16.61 13.74
C PRO A 40 -2.86 -17.97 13.34
N GLU A 41 -3.60 -19.03 13.63
CA GLU A 41 -3.18 -20.42 13.34
C GLU A 41 -3.00 -20.68 11.84
N MET A 42 -3.70 -19.92 10.98
CA MET A 42 -3.65 -20.05 9.53
C MET A 42 -2.81 -18.94 8.86
N SER A 43 -2.16 -18.09 9.66
CA SER A 43 -1.40 -16.94 9.19
C SER A 43 0.10 -17.18 9.34
N PRO A 44 0.85 -17.49 8.26
CA PRO A 44 2.29 -17.82 8.36
C PRO A 44 3.11 -16.70 9.02
N ALA A 45 2.77 -15.44 8.81
CA ALA A 45 3.48 -14.33 9.44
C ALA A 45 3.25 -14.23 10.96
N ALA A 46 2.18 -14.83 11.48
CA ALA A 46 1.93 -14.93 12.92
C ALA A 46 3.02 -15.74 13.64
N TYR A 47 3.52 -16.80 13.01
CA TYR A 47 4.59 -17.63 13.54
C TYR A 47 6.00 -17.01 13.45
N ILE A 48 6.15 -15.97 12.63
CA ILE A 48 7.41 -15.22 12.51
C ILE A 48 7.48 -14.05 13.48
N SER A 49 6.32 -13.50 13.88
CA SER A 49 6.23 -12.45 14.91
C SER A 49 6.60 -13.02 16.30
N ASP A 50 6.97 -12.14 17.24
CA ASP A 50 7.34 -12.59 18.59
C ASP A 50 6.13 -13.09 19.38
N THR A 51 4.95 -12.58 19.08
CA THR A 51 3.65 -13.05 19.56
C THR A 51 2.57 -12.57 18.62
N CYS A 52 1.59 -13.41 18.33
CA CYS A 52 0.41 -13.03 17.57
C CYS A 52 -0.86 -13.19 18.42
N PHE A 53 -1.73 -12.18 18.40
CA PHE A 53 -3.01 -12.18 19.11
C PHE A 53 -4.16 -12.38 18.12
N SER A 54 -5.15 -13.20 18.52
CA SER A 54 -6.40 -13.28 17.79
C SER A 54 -7.25 -12.05 18.06
N VAL A 55 -7.80 -11.46 17.00
CA VAL A 55 -8.71 -10.30 17.08
C VAL A 55 -9.99 -10.59 16.30
N PRO A 56 -11.12 -9.97 16.64
CA PRO A 56 -12.34 -10.09 15.86
C PRO A 56 -12.19 -9.43 14.48
N LYS A 57 -13.23 -9.55 13.64
CA LYS A 57 -13.29 -8.81 12.39
C LYS A 57 -13.16 -7.30 12.65
N VAL A 58 -12.48 -6.60 11.76
CA VAL A 58 -12.30 -5.13 11.81
C VAL A 58 -13.62 -4.38 11.97
N THR A 59 -14.71 -4.91 11.40
CA THR A 59 -16.06 -4.34 11.48
C THR A 59 -16.80 -4.63 12.81
N SER A 60 -16.19 -5.37 13.72
CA SER A 60 -16.80 -5.66 15.03
C SER A 60 -16.71 -4.44 15.96
N GLU A 61 -17.78 -4.15 16.69
CA GLU A 61 -17.88 -2.98 17.57
C GLU A 61 -16.76 -2.91 18.61
N ASN A 62 -16.30 -4.06 19.09
CA ASN A 62 -15.25 -4.16 20.10
C ASN A 62 -13.83 -4.28 19.55
N TYR A 63 -13.63 -4.14 18.23
CA TYR A 63 -12.29 -4.30 17.60
C TYR A 63 -11.26 -3.33 18.17
N ILE A 64 -11.62 -2.04 18.24
CA ILE A 64 -10.72 -0.98 18.72
C ILE A 64 -10.39 -1.16 20.21
N ASP A 65 -11.34 -1.50 21.05
CA ASP A 65 -11.13 -1.72 22.50
C ASP A 65 -10.17 -2.90 22.74
N ILE A 66 -10.36 -3.99 21.99
CA ILE A 66 -9.47 -5.16 22.06
C ILE A 66 -8.06 -4.80 21.59
N LEU A 67 -7.95 -4.07 20.48
CA LEU A 67 -6.65 -3.67 19.94
C LEU A 67 -5.91 -2.74 20.90
N LEU A 68 -6.60 -1.77 21.48
CA LEU A 68 -6.04 -0.85 22.48
C LEU A 68 -5.53 -1.60 23.72
N LYS A 69 -6.33 -2.54 24.23
CA LYS A 69 -5.95 -3.39 25.37
C LYS A 69 -4.69 -4.19 25.06
N ILE A 70 -4.61 -4.85 23.89
CA ILE A 70 -3.40 -5.56 23.44
C ILE A 70 -2.19 -4.63 23.45
N CYS A 71 -2.36 -3.42 22.93
CA CYS A 71 -1.27 -2.44 22.86
C CYS A 71 -0.76 -2.00 24.24
N GLU A 72 -1.67 -1.75 25.18
CA GLU A 72 -1.31 -1.33 26.53
C GLU A 72 -0.59 -2.43 27.30
N GLU A 73 -1.15 -3.65 27.29
CA GLU A 73 -0.60 -4.80 28.01
C GLU A 73 0.77 -5.24 27.47
N ASN A 74 1.08 -4.95 26.20
CA ASN A 74 2.30 -5.41 25.54
C ASN A 74 3.29 -4.27 25.22
N GLY A 75 3.11 -3.07 25.74
CA GLY A 75 4.06 -1.97 25.55
C GLY A 75 4.24 -1.54 24.09
N ILE A 76 3.17 -1.61 23.29
CA ILE A 76 3.18 -1.19 21.88
C ILE A 76 3.27 0.32 21.81
N GLY A 77 4.22 0.82 21.03
CA GLY A 77 4.38 2.24 20.74
C GLY A 77 3.97 2.63 19.32
N LEU A 78 3.93 1.66 18.38
CA LEU A 78 3.60 1.90 16.98
C LEU A 78 2.80 0.74 16.39
N ILE A 79 1.70 1.07 15.69
CA ILE A 79 0.86 0.12 14.95
C ILE A 79 1.10 0.29 13.45
N ILE A 80 1.23 -0.83 12.72
CA ILE A 80 1.42 -0.89 11.28
C ILE A 80 0.25 -1.67 10.65
N PRO A 81 -0.73 -1.01 10.04
CA PRO A 81 -1.80 -1.69 9.32
C PRO A 81 -1.33 -2.26 7.98
N THR A 82 -1.91 -3.40 7.57
CA THR A 82 -1.49 -4.09 6.34
C THR A 82 -2.60 -4.36 5.33
N ILE A 83 -3.87 -4.12 5.67
CA ILE A 83 -5.00 -4.32 4.75
C ILE A 83 -5.86 -3.05 4.62
N ASP A 84 -6.44 -2.86 3.45
CA ASP A 84 -7.19 -1.63 3.14
C ASP A 84 -8.46 -1.46 4.00
N THR A 85 -9.08 -2.56 4.41
CA THR A 85 -10.34 -2.55 5.18
C THR A 85 -10.20 -2.08 6.63
N GLU A 86 -8.98 -2.07 7.20
CA GLU A 86 -8.74 -1.60 8.57
C GLU A 86 -8.33 -0.12 8.64
N LEU A 87 -7.92 0.49 7.50
CA LEU A 87 -7.32 1.81 7.51
C LEU A 87 -8.27 2.89 7.99
N GLU A 88 -9.53 2.87 7.57
CA GLU A 88 -10.50 3.91 7.92
C GLU A 88 -10.82 3.91 9.42
N ILE A 89 -11.05 2.72 10.00
CA ILE A 89 -11.34 2.62 11.44
C ILE A 89 -10.13 3.00 12.28
N LEU A 90 -8.92 2.59 11.87
CA LEU A 90 -7.69 2.94 12.59
C LEU A 90 -7.38 4.43 12.46
N SER A 91 -7.56 5.01 11.29
CA SER A 91 -7.39 6.43 11.05
C SER A 91 -8.35 7.27 11.89
N GLY A 92 -9.62 6.87 11.97
CA GLY A 92 -10.62 7.55 12.80
C GLY A 92 -10.33 7.50 14.31
N ASN A 93 -9.55 6.52 14.77
CA ASN A 93 -9.16 6.35 16.17
C ASN A 93 -7.71 6.77 16.49
N LYS A 94 -6.97 7.32 15.50
CA LYS A 94 -5.56 7.69 15.63
C LYS A 94 -5.28 8.60 16.84
N LEU A 95 -6.14 9.58 17.08
CA LEU A 95 -6.00 10.51 18.21
C LEU A 95 -6.23 9.84 19.57
N ASP A 96 -7.13 8.85 19.62
CA ASP A 96 -7.39 8.14 20.88
C ASP A 96 -6.18 7.27 21.25
N PHE A 97 -5.65 6.49 20.32
CA PHE A 97 -4.41 5.73 20.53
C PHE A 97 -3.23 6.64 20.93
N LYS A 98 -3.14 7.82 20.31
CA LYS A 98 -2.09 8.80 20.67
C LYS A 98 -2.16 9.26 22.11
N ARG A 99 -3.37 9.43 22.69
CA ARG A 99 -3.54 9.76 24.13
C ARG A 99 -3.00 8.68 25.05
N HIS A 100 -2.98 7.43 24.57
CA HIS A 100 -2.38 6.28 25.25
C HIS A 100 -0.89 6.11 24.94
N GLY A 101 -0.27 7.06 24.22
CA GLY A 101 1.15 6.99 23.82
C GLY A 101 1.44 5.90 22.80
N ILE A 102 0.50 5.66 21.89
CA ILE A 102 0.59 4.70 20.79
C ILE A 102 0.36 5.45 19.49
N ASP A 103 1.32 5.39 18.59
CA ASP A 103 1.17 5.91 17.24
C ASP A 103 0.59 4.86 16.30
N ILE A 104 -0.21 5.29 15.32
CA ILE A 104 -0.67 4.44 14.22
C ILE A 104 -0.12 5.00 12.91
N CYS A 105 0.68 4.21 12.20
CA CYS A 105 1.19 4.55 10.87
C CYS A 105 0.07 4.44 9.84
N VAL A 106 -0.79 5.43 9.79
CA VAL A 106 -1.94 5.51 8.89
C VAL A 106 -2.19 6.95 8.50
N SER A 107 -2.54 7.18 7.24
CA SER A 107 -2.94 8.49 6.73
C SER A 107 -4.26 8.96 7.34
N ASP A 108 -4.59 10.23 7.20
CA ASP A 108 -5.82 10.83 7.70
C ASP A 108 -7.07 10.27 7.00
N PRO A 109 -8.26 10.32 7.65
CA PRO A 109 -9.47 9.71 7.12
C PRO A 109 -9.86 10.19 5.71
N ASP A 110 -9.64 11.48 5.40
CA ASP A 110 -9.99 12.05 4.11
C ASP A 110 -9.13 11.48 2.98
N PHE A 111 -7.82 11.34 3.21
CA PHE A 111 -6.94 10.71 2.23
C PHE A 111 -7.23 9.21 2.07
N ILE A 112 -7.53 8.50 3.17
CA ILE A 112 -7.96 7.10 3.10
C ILE A 112 -9.20 6.95 2.23
N ARG A 113 -10.23 7.79 2.42
CA ARG A 113 -11.46 7.77 1.60
C ARG A 113 -11.19 8.10 0.13
N THR A 114 -10.29 9.05 -0.14
CA THR A 114 -9.83 9.35 -1.50
C THR A 114 -9.22 8.12 -2.17
N CYS A 115 -8.37 7.38 -1.47
CA CYS A 115 -7.74 6.18 -2.02
C CYS A 115 -8.70 4.98 -2.15
N ARG A 116 -9.78 4.93 -1.35
CA ARG A 116 -10.72 3.81 -1.35
C ARG A 116 -11.62 3.77 -2.58
N ASP A 117 -11.97 4.93 -3.13
CA ASP A 117 -12.77 5.07 -4.35
C ASP A 117 -11.88 5.50 -5.52
N LYS A 118 -11.82 4.66 -6.57
CA LYS A 118 -10.96 4.92 -7.74
C LYS A 118 -11.37 6.17 -8.54
N ARG A 119 -12.59 6.65 -8.38
CA ARG A 119 -13.07 7.91 -8.97
C ARG A 119 -12.40 9.08 -8.26
N ASN A 120 -12.45 9.08 -6.92
CA ASN A 120 -11.78 10.11 -6.11
C ASN A 120 -10.26 10.07 -6.26
N THR A 121 -9.67 8.87 -6.41
CA THR A 121 -8.23 8.72 -6.70
C THR A 121 -7.90 9.31 -8.07
N GLY A 122 -8.79 9.15 -9.06
CA GLY A 122 -8.65 9.77 -10.37
C GLY A 122 -8.62 11.28 -10.28
N ASP A 123 -9.64 11.87 -9.65
CA ASP A 123 -9.72 13.33 -9.43
C ASP A 123 -8.48 13.87 -8.69
N PHE A 124 -7.99 13.12 -7.69
CA PHE A 124 -6.76 13.45 -6.98
C PHE A 124 -5.53 13.46 -7.90
N PHE A 125 -5.37 12.44 -8.75
CA PHE A 125 -4.26 12.40 -9.70
C PHE A 125 -4.31 13.57 -10.68
N GLU A 126 -5.48 13.88 -11.24
CA GLU A 126 -5.64 15.03 -12.15
C GLU A 126 -5.30 16.36 -11.47
N GLN A 127 -5.74 16.58 -10.21
CA GLN A 127 -5.37 17.76 -9.42
C GLN A 127 -3.85 17.86 -9.19
N LYS A 128 -3.16 16.73 -9.13
CA LYS A 128 -1.70 16.67 -9.04
C LYS A 128 -1.01 16.73 -10.40
N GLY A 129 -1.75 16.89 -11.50
CA GLY A 129 -1.20 16.95 -12.86
C GLY A 129 -0.74 15.59 -13.39
N ILE A 130 -1.27 14.50 -12.86
CA ILE A 130 -1.00 13.13 -13.31
C ILE A 130 -2.18 12.66 -14.17
N ARG A 131 -1.90 12.23 -15.40
CA ARG A 131 -2.90 11.67 -16.30
C ARG A 131 -3.52 10.40 -15.70
N ILE A 132 -4.82 10.19 -15.96
CA ILE A 132 -5.55 8.96 -15.64
C ILE A 132 -6.12 8.33 -16.93
N PRO A 133 -6.51 7.03 -16.90
CA PRO A 133 -7.29 6.47 -17.99
C PRO A 133 -8.57 7.29 -18.15
N GLN A 134 -8.81 7.84 -19.34
CA GLN A 134 -9.94 8.73 -19.56
C GLN A 134 -11.28 7.98 -19.36
N PRO A 135 -12.23 8.53 -18.59
CA PRO A 135 -13.56 7.96 -18.47
C PRO A 135 -14.25 7.85 -19.83
N ILE A 136 -14.97 6.76 -20.06
CA ILE A 136 -15.73 6.55 -21.29
C ILE A 136 -17.22 6.66 -21.00
N ASP A 137 -17.89 7.53 -21.76
CA ASP A 137 -19.34 7.64 -21.78
C ASP A 137 -19.93 6.50 -22.63
N LEU A 138 -20.82 5.71 -22.03
CA LEU A 138 -21.49 4.60 -22.71
C LEU A 138 -22.51 5.03 -23.76
N GLU A 139 -22.92 6.30 -23.81
CA GLU A 139 -23.70 6.84 -24.90
C GLU A 139 -22.85 7.02 -26.18
N ASN A 140 -21.54 7.18 -26.04
CA ASN A 140 -20.58 7.32 -27.13
C ASN A 140 -19.36 6.44 -26.89
N PRO A 141 -19.48 5.11 -26.93
CA PRO A 141 -18.41 4.19 -26.52
C PRO A 141 -17.23 4.24 -27.48
N VAL A 142 -16.00 4.20 -26.90
CA VAL A 142 -14.75 4.10 -27.66
C VAL A 142 -14.08 2.78 -27.31
N PHE A 143 -13.77 1.99 -28.31
CA PHE A 143 -13.14 0.66 -28.15
C PHE A 143 -11.68 0.62 -28.60
N PRO A 144 -10.83 -0.22 -27.99
CA PRO A 144 -11.13 -1.03 -26.81
C PRO A 144 -11.24 -0.17 -25.55
N MET A 145 -12.06 -0.62 -24.59
CA MET A 145 -12.18 0.00 -23.28
C MET A 145 -11.95 -1.00 -22.15
N PHE A 146 -11.76 -0.49 -20.95
CA PHE A 146 -11.59 -1.28 -19.75
C PHE A 146 -12.65 -0.91 -18.71
N ALA A 147 -13.20 -1.91 -18.01
CA ALA A 147 -14.11 -1.67 -16.91
C ALA A 147 -13.64 -2.38 -15.63
N LYS A 148 -13.81 -1.70 -14.50
CA LYS A 148 -13.46 -2.22 -13.17
C LYS A 148 -14.37 -1.63 -12.11
N PRO A 149 -14.59 -2.32 -10.96
CA PRO A 149 -15.30 -1.73 -9.84
C PRO A 149 -14.53 -0.53 -9.25
N TYR A 150 -15.26 0.55 -8.94
CA TYR A 150 -14.64 1.74 -8.34
C TYR A 150 -14.10 1.48 -6.92
N ASP A 151 -14.69 0.53 -6.18
CA ASP A 151 -14.32 0.15 -4.80
C ASP A 151 -13.67 -1.25 -4.71
N GLY A 152 -13.36 -1.87 -5.86
CA GLY A 152 -12.81 -3.22 -5.96
C GLY A 152 -11.35 -3.32 -5.50
N SER A 153 -10.96 -4.52 -5.06
CA SER A 153 -9.60 -4.89 -4.68
C SER A 153 -9.20 -6.23 -5.30
N LEU A 154 -7.91 -6.60 -5.24
CA LEU A 154 -7.37 -7.89 -5.71
C LEU A 154 -7.64 -8.19 -7.19
N SER A 155 -7.77 -7.17 -8.04
CA SER A 155 -8.03 -7.33 -9.48
C SER A 155 -9.28 -8.19 -9.79
N SER A 156 -10.32 -8.08 -8.97
CA SER A 156 -11.59 -8.80 -9.17
C SER A 156 -12.51 -8.03 -10.09
N ASN A 157 -13.36 -8.74 -10.85
CA ASN A 157 -14.39 -8.20 -11.73
C ASN A 157 -13.84 -7.16 -12.75
N LEU A 158 -12.74 -7.52 -13.43
CA LEU A 158 -12.11 -6.70 -14.46
C LEU A 158 -12.58 -7.15 -15.84
N HIS A 159 -12.94 -6.19 -16.71
CA HIS A 159 -13.42 -6.47 -18.05
C HIS A 159 -12.59 -5.72 -19.10
N TYR A 160 -12.07 -6.48 -20.08
CA TYR A 160 -11.47 -5.95 -21.30
C TYR A 160 -12.50 -6.05 -22.42
N ILE A 161 -13.02 -4.92 -22.86
CA ILE A 161 -14.13 -4.78 -23.79
C ILE A 161 -13.56 -4.29 -25.12
N ARG A 162 -13.56 -5.16 -26.12
CA ARG A 162 -12.92 -4.92 -27.43
C ARG A 162 -13.88 -4.29 -28.43
N SER A 163 -15.16 -4.59 -28.28
CA SER A 163 -16.22 -4.13 -29.18
C SER A 163 -17.56 -4.07 -28.42
N GLU A 164 -18.58 -3.54 -29.08
CA GLU A 164 -19.94 -3.47 -28.53
C GLU A 164 -20.51 -4.84 -28.14
N GLU A 165 -20.08 -5.90 -28.83
CA GLU A 165 -20.53 -7.27 -28.57
C GLU A 165 -20.05 -7.78 -27.18
N ASP A 166 -18.94 -7.24 -26.66
CA ASP A 166 -18.42 -7.57 -25.32
C ASP A 166 -19.19 -6.84 -24.20
N LEU A 167 -20.03 -5.83 -24.50
CA LEU A 167 -20.87 -5.11 -23.53
C LEU A 167 -22.16 -5.91 -23.25
N THR A 168 -22.03 -6.92 -22.38
CA THR A 168 -23.18 -7.73 -21.99
C THR A 168 -24.16 -6.96 -21.09
N ALA A 169 -25.41 -7.42 -21.04
CA ALA A 169 -26.42 -6.84 -20.13
C ALA A 169 -25.99 -6.92 -18.65
N GLU A 170 -25.20 -7.93 -18.26
CA GLU A 170 -24.66 -8.07 -16.91
C GLU A 170 -23.62 -6.97 -16.59
N ILE A 171 -22.71 -6.71 -17.52
CA ILE A 171 -21.69 -5.63 -17.38
C ILE A 171 -22.40 -4.26 -17.30
N LEU A 172 -23.38 -4.01 -18.17
CA LEU A 172 -24.11 -2.75 -18.19
C LEU A 172 -24.99 -2.54 -16.95
N ALA A 173 -25.45 -3.62 -16.31
CA ALA A 173 -26.31 -3.57 -15.14
C ALA A 173 -25.53 -3.42 -13.81
N ASP A 174 -24.19 -3.60 -13.79
CA ASP A 174 -23.40 -3.48 -12.58
C ASP A 174 -23.10 -2.00 -12.24
N PRO A 175 -23.75 -1.41 -11.22
CA PRO A 175 -23.59 0.00 -10.88
C PRO A 175 -22.22 0.33 -10.28
N LYS A 176 -21.41 -0.69 -9.98
CA LYS A 176 -20.05 -0.50 -9.44
C LYS A 176 -19.00 -0.34 -10.51
N LEU A 177 -19.27 -0.74 -11.74
CA LEU A 177 -18.29 -0.64 -12.81
C LEU A 177 -18.12 0.81 -13.29
N ILE A 178 -16.87 1.22 -13.40
CA ILE A 178 -16.46 2.43 -14.11
C ILE A 178 -15.78 2.02 -15.42
N PHE A 179 -16.14 2.71 -16.49
CA PHE A 179 -15.64 2.46 -17.84
C PHE A 179 -14.59 3.49 -18.20
N MET A 180 -13.47 3.04 -18.76
CA MET A 180 -12.35 3.92 -19.04
C MET A 180 -11.54 3.46 -20.23
N GLU A 181 -10.68 4.34 -20.71
CA GLU A 181 -9.67 4.05 -21.70
C GLU A 181 -8.88 2.78 -21.37
N TYR A 182 -8.69 1.92 -22.36
CA TYR A 182 -7.78 0.79 -22.23
C TYR A 182 -6.35 1.25 -22.43
N ILE A 183 -5.51 1.07 -21.43
CA ILE A 183 -4.07 1.33 -21.50
C ILE A 183 -3.38 0.11 -22.14
N ASP A 184 -2.84 0.31 -23.34
CA ASP A 184 -2.25 -0.77 -24.14
C ASP A 184 -0.95 -1.29 -23.51
N LYS A 185 -1.00 -2.51 -22.96
CA LYS A 185 0.15 -3.18 -22.33
C LYS A 185 1.30 -3.54 -23.31
N ALA A 186 1.08 -3.41 -24.62
CA ALA A 186 2.16 -3.54 -25.58
C ALA A 186 3.06 -2.28 -25.58
N LYS A 187 2.53 -1.12 -25.22
CA LYS A 187 3.23 0.16 -25.16
C LYS A 187 3.65 0.50 -23.74
N TYR A 188 2.73 0.34 -22.79
CA TYR A 188 2.93 0.70 -21.40
C TYR A 188 3.44 -0.47 -20.56
N ARG A 189 4.38 -0.19 -19.69
CA ARG A 189 4.77 -1.10 -18.60
C ARG A 189 4.04 -0.71 -17.33
N GLU A 190 3.68 -1.71 -16.51
CA GLU A 190 3.01 -1.49 -15.23
C GLU A 190 4.04 -1.38 -14.12
N TYR A 191 3.89 -0.35 -13.29
CA TYR A 191 4.74 -0.08 -12.13
C TYR A 191 3.92 0.01 -10.86
N THR A 192 4.52 -0.41 -9.78
CA THR A 192 4.10 -0.03 -8.43
C THR A 192 5.18 0.82 -7.83
N VAL A 193 4.84 1.98 -7.28
CA VAL A 193 5.77 2.85 -6.58
C VAL A 193 5.49 2.77 -5.09
N ASP A 194 6.44 2.22 -4.31
CA ASP A 194 6.38 2.37 -2.85
C ASP A 194 6.90 3.75 -2.50
N MET A 195 6.11 4.50 -1.75
CA MET A 195 6.41 5.86 -1.31
C MET A 195 6.36 5.91 0.22
N TYR A 196 7.26 6.66 0.83
CA TYR A 196 7.22 6.95 2.25
C TYR A 196 6.98 8.45 2.47
N PHE A 197 5.89 8.76 3.15
CA PHE A 197 5.56 10.12 3.59
C PHE A 197 5.80 10.24 5.08
N GLY A 198 6.52 11.29 5.48
CA GLY A 198 6.76 11.59 6.88
C GLY A 198 5.52 12.12 7.58
N THR A 199 5.61 12.28 8.89
CA THR A 199 4.57 12.91 9.73
C THR A 199 4.28 14.37 9.37
N ASP A 200 5.13 14.98 8.55
CA ASP A 200 4.98 16.31 7.95
C ASP A 200 4.28 16.29 6.57
N ASN A 201 3.73 15.14 6.16
CA ASN A 201 3.07 14.89 4.88
C ASN A 201 3.96 15.11 3.64
N GLN A 202 5.28 15.16 3.83
CA GLN A 202 6.25 15.30 2.75
C GLN A 202 6.77 13.93 2.30
N LEU A 203 6.96 13.77 1.01
CA LEU A 203 7.61 12.58 0.44
C LEU A 203 9.06 12.51 0.90
N LYS A 204 9.48 11.38 1.47
CA LYS A 204 10.85 11.13 1.93
C LYS A 204 11.60 10.15 1.04
N MET A 205 10.89 9.25 0.37
CA MET A 205 11.47 8.30 -0.58
C MET A 205 10.40 7.77 -1.53
N ALA A 206 10.77 7.50 -2.79
CA ALA A 206 9.94 6.83 -3.77
C ALA A 206 10.74 5.75 -4.50
N VAL A 207 10.20 4.54 -4.58
CA VAL A 207 10.87 3.39 -5.24
C VAL A 207 9.94 2.79 -6.28
N PRO A 208 10.07 3.18 -7.56
CA PRO A 208 9.35 2.53 -8.64
C PRO A 208 9.84 1.10 -8.85
N ARG A 209 8.89 0.17 -8.99
CA ARG A 209 9.11 -1.25 -9.25
C ARG A 209 8.33 -1.67 -10.50
N GLU A 210 9.04 -2.04 -11.55
CA GLU A 210 8.43 -2.66 -12.74
C GLU A 210 7.80 -4.00 -12.37
N ARG A 211 6.56 -4.24 -12.76
CA ARG A 211 5.81 -5.48 -12.57
C ARG A 211 6.03 -6.39 -13.77
N ILE A 212 7.14 -7.14 -13.79
CA ILE A 212 7.52 -8.01 -14.91
C ILE A 212 6.57 -9.21 -15.04
N GLU A 213 6.20 -9.81 -13.91
CA GLU A 213 5.26 -10.93 -13.85
C GLU A 213 4.36 -10.79 -12.63
N ILE A 214 3.06 -11.00 -12.82
CA ILE A 214 2.03 -10.91 -11.77
C ILE A 214 1.43 -12.29 -11.54
N ARG A 215 1.26 -12.68 -10.26
CA ARG A 215 0.57 -13.91 -9.85
C ARG A 215 -0.46 -13.56 -8.78
N ALA A 216 -1.73 -13.87 -9.01
CA ALA A 216 -2.84 -13.58 -8.10
C ALA A 216 -2.90 -12.10 -7.65
N GLY A 217 -2.72 -11.16 -8.60
CA GLY A 217 -2.75 -9.71 -8.35
C GLY A 217 -1.48 -9.13 -7.70
N GLU A 218 -0.56 -9.97 -7.23
CA GLU A 218 0.70 -9.53 -6.64
C GLU A 218 1.88 -9.70 -7.60
N ILE A 219 2.90 -8.85 -7.43
CA ILE A 219 4.14 -8.93 -8.20
C ILE A 219 4.87 -10.25 -7.84
N ASN A 220 5.15 -11.09 -8.85
CA ASN A 220 5.91 -12.33 -8.72
C ASN A 220 7.37 -12.14 -9.17
N LYS A 221 7.58 -11.45 -10.29
CA LYS A 221 8.91 -10.99 -10.70
C LYS A 221 8.87 -9.49 -10.91
N GLY A 222 9.86 -8.78 -10.40
CA GLY A 222 9.93 -7.32 -10.54
C GLY A 222 11.32 -6.79 -10.35
N ARG A 223 11.50 -5.56 -10.80
CA ARG A 223 12.78 -4.88 -10.74
C ARG A 223 12.60 -3.42 -10.35
N THR A 224 13.47 -2.91 -9.49
CA THR A 224 13.50 -1.47 -9.20
C THR A 224 14.02 -0.69 -10.40
N VAL A 225 13.41 0.47 -10.68
CA VAL A 225 13.76 1.31 -11.83
C VAL A 225 13.79 2.77 -11.39
N LYS A 226 14.97 3.39 -11.40
CA LYS A 226 15.17 4.76 -10.92
C LYS A 226 14.85 5.82 -11.98
N GLU A 227 15.08 5.52 -13.25
CA GLU A 227 14.91 6.46 -14.37
C GLU A 227 13.66 7.33 -14.22
N PHE A 228 13.17 7.92 -15.19
CA PHE A 228 12.09 8.91 -15.28
C PHE A 228 11.02 8.90 -14.16
N LEU A 229 10.54 7.73 -13.72
CA LEU A 229 9.37 7.63 -12.84
C LEU A 229 9.63 8.12 -11.40
N GLU A 230 10.84 7.94 -10.84
CA GLU A 230 11.14 8.48 -9.50
C GLU A 230 11.11 10.03 -9.47
N PRO A 231 11.83 10.74 -10.37
CA PRO A 231 11.75 12.21 -10.40
C PRO A 231 10.36 12.73 -10.77
N TYR A 232 9.62 12.02 -11.62
CA TYR A 232 8.22 12.36 -11.94
C TYR A 232 7.34 12.30 -10.68
N ILE A 233 7.39 11.21 -9.92
CA ILE A 233 6.64 11.07 -8.65
C ILE A 233 7.05 12.14 -7.65
N LYS A 234 8.35 12.39 -7.49
CA LYS A 234 8.84 13.46 -6.61
C LYS A 234 8.31 14.84 -7.01
N HIS A 235 8.18 15.12 -8.29
CA HIS A 235 7.66 16.39 -8.78
C HIS A 235 6.17 16.56 -8.47
N HIS A 236 5.36 15.55 -8.78
CA HIS A 236 3.90 15.64 -8.68
C HIS A 236 3.35 15.32 -7.29
N LEU A 237 4.03 14.45 -6.53
CA LEU A 237 3.56 13.94 -5.23
C LEU A 237 4.54 14.27 -4.09
N SER A 238 5.27 15.38 -4.16
CA SER A 238 6.21 15.80 -3.09
C SER A 238 5.53 16.06 -1.76
N HIS A 239 4.27 16.49 -1.79
CA HIS A 239 3.43 16.74 -0.62
C HIS A 239 2.00 16.30 -0.88
N ILE A 240 1.44 15.57 0.08
CA ILE A 240 0.04 15.15 0.06
C ILE A 240 -0.54 15.37 1.46
N ASP A 241 -1.54 16.27 1.56
CA ASP A 241 -2.22 16.56 2.81
C ASP A 241 -2.82 15.30 3.44
N GLY A 242 -2.55 15.09 4.72
CA GLY A 242 -3.03 13.93 5.48
C GLY A 242 -2.40 12.59 5.10
N CYS A 243 -1.41 12.56 4.20
CA CYS A 243 -0.70 11.34 3.85
C CYS A 243 0.48 11.09 4.80
N GLU A 244 0.56 9.89 5.37
CA GLU A 244 1.61 9.48 6.30
C GLU A 244 1.96 8.00 6.15
N GLY A 245 3.25 7.69 6.34
CA GLY A 245 3.78 6.34 6.32
C GLY A 245 4.01 5.79 4.92
N CYS A 246 3.98 4.46 4.80
CA CYS A 246 4.16 3.79 3.51
C CYS A 246 2.86 3.78 2.72
N ILE A 247 2.90 4.26 1.49
CA ILE A 247 1.83 4.11 0.51
C ILE A 247 2.35 3.49 -0.78
N CYS A 248 1.45 2.90 -1.56
CA CYS A 248 1.77 2.13 -2.74
C CYS A 248 0.89 2.62 -3.90
N GLY A 249 1.47 3.42 -4.82
CA GLY A 249 0.79 3.88 -6.03
C GLY A 249 1.01 2.93 -7.20
N GLN A 250 0.00 2.73 -8.05
CA GLN A 250 0.13 1.98 -9.30
C GLN A 250 0.06 2.92 -10.49
N PHE A 251 0.97 2.71 -11.43
CA PHE A 251 1.14 3.54 -12.62
C PHE A 251 1.41 2.69 -13.85
N PHE A 252 0.95 3.15 -14.99
CA PHE A 252 1.48 2.74 -16.28
C PHE A 252 2.48 3.79 -16.78
N PHE A 253 3.53 3.34 -17.46
CA PHE A 253 4.53 4.21 -18.04
C PHE A 253 4.92 3.72 -19.43
N ASP A 254 4.83 4.61 -20.42
CA ASP A 254 5.37 4.40 -21.76
C ASP A 254 6.72 5.12 -21.90
N LYS A 255 7.79 4.33 -21.99
CA LYS A 255 9.15 4.87 -22.11
C LYS A 255 9.39 5.63 -23.43
N ALA A 256 8.64 5.35 -24.50
CA ALA A 256 8.83 5.99 -25.79
C ALA A 256 8.28 7.42 -25.84
N THR A 257 7.19 7.65 -25.14
CA THR A 257 6.50 8.95 -25.08
C THR A 257 6.69 9.67 -23.74
N GLU A 258 7.28 8.99 -22.76
CA GLU A 258 7.39 9.43 -21.36
C GLU A 258 6.03 9.70 -20.69
N ASP A 259 4.95 9.09 -21.23
CA ASP A 259 3.60 9.25 -20.67
C ASP A 259 3.41 8.37 -19.43
N VAL A 260 2.93 8.99 -18.35
CA VAL A 260 2.62 8.33 -17.06
C VAL A 260 1.12 8.39 -16.81
N VAL A 261 0.53 7.24 -16.49
CA VAL A 261 -0.89 7.13 -16.19
C VAL A 261 -1.09 6.58 -14.77
N GLY A 262 -1.69 7.37 -13.89
CA GLY A 262 -2.05 6.97 -12.53
C GLY A 262 -3.27 6.04 -12.50
N ILE A 263 -3.23 4.98 -11.70
CA ILE A 263 -4.25 3.92 -11.68
C ILE A 263 -4.97 3.81 -10.34
N GLU A 264 -4.20 3.73 -9.25
CA GLU A 264 -4.72 3.63 -7.88
C GLU A 264 -3.64 3.93 -6.84
N ILE A 265 -4.08 4.23 -5.62
CA ILE A 265 -3.22 4.36 -4.44
C ILE A 265 -3.76 3.43 -3.35
N ASN A 266 -2.85 2.64 -2.77
CA ASN A 266 -3.11 1.82 -1.60
C ASN A 266 -2.29 2.40 -0.42
N PRO A 267 -2.90 3.10 0.55
CA PRO A 267 -2.18 3.84 1.60
C PRO A 267 -1.72 2.92 2.73
N ARG A 268 -0.92 1.92 2.39
CA ARG A 268 -0.31 0.92 3.28
C ARG A 268 0.84 0.20 2.57
N PHE A 269 1.60 -0.62 3.32
CA PHE A 269 2.62 -1.49 2.72
C PHE A 269 2.06 -2.41 1.65
N GLY A 270 2.61 -2.35 0.45
CA GLY A 270 2.28 -3.24 -0.67
C GLY A 270 2.87 -4.64 -0.49
N GLY A 271 2.25 -5.67 -1.10
CA GLY A 271 2.80 -7.04 -1.11
C GLY A 271 4.17 -7.16 -1.78
N GLY A 272 4.52 -6.22 -2.65
CA GLY A 272 5.82 -6.14 -3.32
C GLY A 272 6.92 -5.36 -2.58
N TYR A 273 6.62 -4.76 -1.43
CA TYR A 273 7.57 -3.97 -0.64
C TYR A 273 8.89 -4.69 -0.31
N PRO A 274 8.94 -6.03 -0.15
CA PRO A 274 10.23 -6.72 0.05
C PRO A 274 11.29 -6.40 -1.00
N LEU A 275 10.90 -6.10 -2.25
CA LEU A 275 11.85 -5.66 -3.28
C LEU A 275 12.43 -4.26 -2.96
N SER A 276 11.60 -3.31 -2.55
CA SER A 276 12.04 -1.97 -2.15
C SER A 276 12.94 -2.03 -0.93
N TYR A 277 12.59 -2.84 0.08
CA TYR A 277 13.42 -3.08 1.26
C TYR A 277 14.79 -3.66 0.88
N ALA A 278 14.82 -4.70 0.05
CA ALA A 278 16.06 -5.31 -0.43
C ALA A 278 16.91 -4.35 -1.30
N ALA A 279 16.28 -3.36 -1.92
CA ALA A 279 16.97 -2.31 -2.66
C ALA A 279 17.56 -1.20 -1.76
N GLY A 280 17.28 -1.22 -0.45
CA GLY A 280 17.78 -0.24 0.52
C GLY A 280 16.72 0.76 1.01
N ALA A 281 15.49 0.70 0.51
CA ALA A 281 14.38 1.54 0.99
C ALA A 281 13.83 0.99 2.33
N ASN A 282 14.54 1.25 3.41
CA ASN A 282 14.20 0.76 4.74
C ASN A 282 13.16 1.66 5.43
N TYR A 283 11.87 1.53 5.06
CA TYR A 283 10.77 2.28 5.67
C TYR A 283 10.52 1.90 7.15
N PRO A 284 10.71 0.65 7.62
CA PRO A 284 10.76 0.36 9.05
C PRO A 284 11.73 1.24 9.84
N GLU A 285 12.91 1.53 9.29
CA GLU A 285 13.88 2.43 9.92
C GLU A 285 13.38 3.88 9.95
N MET A 286 12.80 4.35 8.85
CA MET A 286 12.21 5.70 8.78
C MET A 286 11.12 5.88 9.84
N LEU A 287 10.23 4.89 9.98
CA LEU A 287 9.17 4.88 11.01
C LEU A 287 9.74 4.91 12.43
N ILE A 288 10.76 4.11 12.72
CA ILE A 288 11.41 4.10 14.04
C ILE A 288 12.06 5.45 14.34
N ARG A 289 12.74 6.06 13.38
CA ARG A 289 13.37 7.37 13.54
C ARG A 289 12.35 8.47 13.81
N GLU A 290 11.25 8.52 13.08
CA GLU A 290 10.20 9.53 13.29
C GLU A 290 9.43 9.29 14.59
N HIS A 291 8.88 8.09 14.82
CA HIS A 291 7.95 7.85 15.92
C HIS A 291 8.63 7.57 17.26
N PHE A 292 9.83 6.94 17.25
CA PHE A 292 10.51 6.59 18.49
C PHE A 292 11.66 7.51 18.84
N LEU A 293 12.31 8.13 17.85
CA LEU A 293 13.44 9.04 18.07
C LEU A 293 13.09 10.50 17.83
N SER A 294 11.90 10.78 17.27
CA SER A 294 11.45 12.14 16.90
C SER A 294 12.44 12.84 15.95
N GLU A 295 13.06 12.08 15.07
CA GLU A 295 13.99 12.61 14.07
C GLU A 295 13.24 13.17 12.88
N GLN A 296 13.69 14.31 12.37
CA GLN A 296 13.21 14.87 11.11
C GLN A 296 13.87 14.14 9.95
N LEU A 297 13.05 13.61 9.03
CA LEU A 297 13.53 12.97 7.82
C LEU A 297 13.53 13.93 6.64
N TYR A 298 14.47 13.71 5.73
CA TYR A 298 14.59 14.43 4.47
C TYR A 298 14.44 13.47 3.29
N TYR A 299 14.10 14.00 2.12
CA TYR A 299 14.02 13.19 0.90
C TYR A 299 15.38 12.57 0.57
N SER A 300 15.34 11.27 0.29
CA SER A 300 16.50 10.50 -0.19
C SER A 300 16.10 9.64 -1.38
N SER A 301 17.01 9.54 -2.35
CA SER A 301 16.96 8.58 -3.46
C SER A 301 18.04 7.51 -3.35
N GLU A 302 18.56 7.28 -2.15
CA GLU A 302 19.61 6.30 -1.88
C GLU A 302 19.04 4.89 -1.76
N TRP A 303 18.74 4.29 -2.90
CA TRP A 303 18.35 2.90 -3.05
C TRP A 303 18.91 2.33 -4.36
N THR A 304 19.05 1.01 -4.44
CA THR A 304 19.67 0.31 -5.57
C THR A 304 18.71 0.24 -6.76
N ASP A 305 19.12 0.82 -7.90
CA ASP A 305 18.48 0.64 -9.19
C ASP A 305 18.76 -0.75 -9.77
N GLY A 306 17.82 -1.27 -10.58
CA GLY A 306 17.98 -2.55 -11.27
C GLY A 306 17.92 -3.78 -10.34
N LYS A 307 17.58 -3.63 -9.05
CA LYS A 307 17.44 -4.77 -8.14
C LYS A 307 16.32 -5.68 -8.62
N LEU A 308 16.63 -6.93 -8.92
CA LEU A 308 15.68 -7.93 -9.40
C LEU A 308 15.17 -8.78 -8.24
N MET A 309 13.85 -8.95 -8.15
CA MET A 309 13.17 -9.89 -7.27
C MET A 309 12.57 -11.03 -8.09
N LEU A 310 12.88 -12.25 -7.71
CA LEU A 310 12.27 -13.47 -8.20
C LEU A 310 11.63 -14.17 -7.00
N ARG A 311 10.30 -14.13 -6.90
CA ARG A 311 9.58 -14.85 -5.83
C ARG A 311 9.58 -16.32 -6.10
N TYR A 312 9.67 -17.11 -5.05
CA TYR A 312 9.46 -18.55 -5.04
C TYR A 312 8.50 -18.90 -3.89
N ASP A 313 7.91 -20.08 -3.95
CA ASP A 313 7.05 -20.56 -2.88
C ASP A 313 7.91 -21.12 -1.75
N ASP A 314 7.61 -20.68 -0.52
CA ASP A 314 8.23 -21.15 0.72
C ASP A 314 7.13 -21.37 1.76
N ALA A 315 7.40 -22.13 2.83
CA ALA A 315 6.42 -22.55 3.80
C ALA A 315 6.93 -22.41 5.23
N VAL A 316 6.01 -22.12 6.14
CA VAL A 316 6.23 -22.21 7.58
C VAL A 316 5.66 -23.55 8.06
N PHE A 317 6.47 -24.35 8.71
CA PHE A 317 6.05 -25.63 9.32
C PHE A 317 5.87 -25.41 10.82
N VAL A 318 4.75 -25.85 11.37
CA VAL A 318 4.32 -25.64 12.78
C VAL A 318 3.89 -26.94 13.42
#